data_e081db3463bbf8ffb33e4ccdd6648590
#
_entry.id   e081db3463bbf8ffb33e4ccdd6648590
#
_cell.length_a   1.000
_cell.length_b   1.000
_cell.length_c   1.000
_cell.angle_alpha   90.00
_cell.angle_beta   90.00
_cell.angle_gamma   90.00
#
_symmetry.space_group_name_H-M   'P 1'
#
loop_
_entity.id
_entity.type
_entity.pdbx_description
1 polymer ?
#
loop_
_entity_poly.entity_id
_entity_poly.type
_entity_poly.pdbx_seq_one_letter_code
_entity_poly.pdbx_strand_id
1 'polypeptide(L)'
;IALAADEIVMDENAVLGPVDPQLGHQPAASILKVLERKPISEIDDDTLIMADIAEKALRQVKHTVLELLSERMDAEKAEQVATTLSTGVFTHDYPITVDEARALGLPVSTEMPKTIYEIMALYPQTAQRRPSVEYIPVPRRIERSPQGG
;
A
#
# COMPACT_ATOMS: atom_id res chain seq x y z
N ILE A 1 -9.73 -2.81 7.55
CA ILE A 1 -10.24 -3.81 8.52
C ILE A 1 -9.62 -3.54 9.89
N ALA A 2 -8.30 -3.52 10.07
CA ALA A 2 -7.65 -3.34 11.37
C ALA A 2 -8.12 -2.08 12.12
N LEU A 3 -8.30 -0.96 11.41
CA LEU A 3 -8.74 0.31 12.00
C LEU A 3 -10.16 0.27 12.60
N ALA A 4 -10.98 -0.72 12.22
CA ALA A 4 -12.33 -0.89 12.78
C ALA A 4 -12.35 -1.76 14.04
N ALA A 5 -11.20 -2.32 14.47
CA ALA A 5 -11.12 -3.18 15.64
C ALA A 5 -10.89 -2.37 16.92
N ASP A 6 -11.43 -2.86 18.04
CA ASP A 6 -11.19 -2.29 19.37
C ASP A 6 -9.79 -2.62 19.88
N GLU A 7 -9.22 -3.75 19.42
CA GLU A 7 -7.86 -4.17 19.68
C GLU A 7 -7.26 -4.80 18.41
N ILE A 8 -6.01 -4.46 18.11
CA ILE A 8 -5.23 -5.03 17.01
C ILE A 8 -4.14 -5.92 17.61
N VAL A 9 -4.32 -7.24 17.52
CA VAL A 9 -3.30 -8.18 18.01
C VAL A 9 -2.33 -8.51 16.87
N MET A 10 -1.06 -8.20 17.06
CA MET A 10 0.00 -8.42 16.07
C MET A 10 1.13 -9.26 16.67
N ASP A 11 1.69 -10.19 15.90
CA ASP A 11 3.00 -10.75 16.22
C ASP A 11 4.07 -9.64 16.20
N GLU A 12 5.13 -9.75 16.98
CA GLU A 12 6.19 -8.74 17.07
C GLU A 12 6.85 -8.42 15.72
N ASN A 13 6.83 -9.37 14.80
CA ASN A 13 7.39 -9.24 13.46
C ASN A 13 6.32 -8.95 12.37
N ALA A 14 5.06 -8.87 12.77
CA ALA A 14 3.98 -8.54 11.85
C ALA A 14 4.00 -7.05 11.47
N VAL A 15 3.43 -6.74 10.30
CA VAL A 15 3.30 -5.37 9.82
C VAL A 15 1.88 -5.12 9.32
N LEU A 16 1.44 -3.87 9.41
CA LEU A 16 0.25 -3.37 8.74
C LEU A 16 0.66 -2.65 7.45
N GLY A 17 -0.24 -2.58 6.49
CA GLY A 17 -0.08 -1.72 5.33
C GLY A 17 -0.81 -0.39 5.49
N PRO A 18 -0.40 0.66 4.78
CA PRO A 18 -1.14 1.90 4.68
C PRO A 18 -2.44 1.72 3.89
N VAL A 19 -3.28 2.74 3.91
CA VAL A 19 -4.53 2.77 3.14
C VAL A 19 -4.27 3.58 1.86
N ASP A 20 -3.75 2.90 0.83
CA ASP A 20 -3.32 3.53 -0.41
C ASP A 20 -4.18 3.07 -1.59
N PRO A 21 -5.14 3.89 -2.06
CA PRO A 21 -5.99 3.52 -3.18
C PRO A 21 -5.18 3.40 -4.47
N GLN A 22 -5.39 2.28 -5.18
CA GLN A 22 -4.76 1.99 -6.47
C GLN A 22 -5.77 2.15 -7.60
N LEU A 23 -5.39 2.82 -8.68
CA LEU A 23 -6.12 2.91 -9.94
C LEU A 23 -5.35 2.08 -10.98
N GLY A 24 -5.82 0.86 -11.24
CA GLY A 24 -5.05 -0.13 -11.98
C GLY A 24 -3.78 -0.52 -11.23
N HIS A 25 -2.62 -0.16 -11.77
CA HIS A 25 -1.31 -0.42 -11.16
C HIS A 25 -0.65 0.85 -10.58
N GLN A 26 -1.36 1.96 -10.51
CA GLN A 26 -0.79 3.25 -10.13
C GLN A 26 -1.43 3.75 -8.83
N PRO A 27 -0.62 4.19 -7.84
CA PRO A 27 -1.13 4.83 -6.64
C PRO A 27 -1.86 6.14 -6.97
N ALA A 28 -3.06 6.32 -6.42
CA ALA A 28 -3.87 7.51 -6.67
C ALA A 28 -3.10 8.82 -6.35
N ALA A 29 -2.36 8.84 -5.25
CA ALA A 29 -1.54 9.99 -4.88
C ALA A 29 -0.44 10.31 -5.91
N SER A 30 0.12 9.29 -6.56
CA SER A 30 1.16 9.47 -7.59
C SER A 30 0.59 10.04 -8.89
N ILE A 31 -0.64 9.66 -9.24
CA ILE A 31 -1.33 10.23 -10.41
C ILE A 31 -1.53 11.74 -10.22
N LEU A 32 -1.96 12.18 -9.04
CA LEU A 32 -2.15 13.61 -8.76
C LEU A 32 -0.83 14.41 -8.86
N LYS A 33 0.30 13.81 -8.51
CA LYS A 33 1.62 14.46 -8.63
C LYS A 33 2.03 14.77 -10.08
N VAL A 34 1.41 14.12 -11.07
CA VAL A 34 1.65 14.46 -12.48
C VAL A 34 1.13 15.87 -12.77
N LEU A 35 -0.06 16.21 -12.23
CA LEU A 35 -0.68 17.53 -12.40
C LEU A 35 0.13 18.66 -11.74
N GLU A 36 0.87 18.33 -10.68
CA GLU A 36 1.73 19.31 -10.00
C GLU A 36 3.05 19.57 -10.74
N ARG A 37 3.49 18.60 -11.57
CA ARG A 37 4.82 18.62 -12.20
C ARG A 37 4.81 19.01 -13.66
N LYS A 38 3.64 18.98 -14.32
CA LYS A 38 3.50 19.32 -15.72
C LYS A 38 2.43 20.37 -15.93
N PRO A 39 2.62 21.28 -16.92
CA PRO A 39 1.54 22.14 -17.41
C PRO A 39 0.39 21.28 -17.92
N ILE A 40 -0.84 21.70 -17.68
CA ILE A 40 -2.03 20.94 -18.08
C ILE A 40 -2.10 20.68 -19.60
N SER A 41 -1.52 21.56 -20.40
CA SER A 41 -1.43 21.41 -21.86
C SER A 41 -0.49 20.29 -22.34
N GLU A 42 0.29 19.73 -21.44
CA GLU A 42 1.23 18.60 -21.71
C GLU A 42 0.74 17.29 -21.12
N ILE A 43 -0.47 17.28 -20.57
CA ILE A 43 -1.10 16.11 -19.97
C ILE A 43 -2.22 15.62 -20.89
N ASP A 44 -2.24 14.32 -21.18
CA ASP A 44 -3.31 13.71 -21.97
C ASP A 44 -4.63 13.62 -21.20
N ASP A 45 -5.75 13.51 -21.92
CA ASP A 45 -7.08 13.48 -21.33
C ASP A 45 -7.30 12.27 -20.41
N ASP A 46 -6.71 11.12 -20.73
CA ASP A 46 -6.84 9.91 -19.92
C ASP A 46 -6.18 10.11 -18.54
N THR A 47 -5.01 10.74 -18.52
CA THR A 47 -4.34 11.10 -17.25
C THR A 47 -5.16 12.11 -16.45
N LEU A 48 -5.81 13.08 -17.09
CA LEU A 48 -6.69 14.05 -16.42
C LEU A 48 -7.92 13.38 -15.82
N ILE A 49 -8.55 12.45 -16.57
CA ILE A 49 -9.68 11.66 -16.07
C ILE A 49 -9.27 10.79 -14.89
N MET A 50 -8.10 10.13 -14.99
CA MET A 50 -7.58 9.33 -13.89
C MET A 50 -7.28 10.18 -12.65
N ALA A 51 -6.80 11.40 -12.82
CA ALA A 51 -6.53 12.30 -11.70
C ALA A 51 -7.83 12.73 -10.99
N ASP A 52 -8.91 13.00 -11.70
CA ASP A 52 -10.21 13.28 -11.09
C ASP A 52 -10.73 12.08 -10.28
N ILE A 53 -10.58 10.86 -10.81
CA ILE A 53 -10.93 9.63 -10.08
C ILE A 53 -10.03 9.45 -8.85
N ALA A 54 -8.72 9.70 -8.98
CA ALA A 54 -7.74 9.60 -7.90
C ALA A 54 -8.05 10.54 -6.74
N GLU A 55 -8.40 11.80 -7.04
CA GLU A 55 -8.80 12.79 -6.04
C GLU A 55 -10.02 12.33 -5.26
N LYS A 56 -11.05 11.82 -5.97
CA LYS A 56 -12.26 11.29 -5.35
C LYS A 56 -11.95 10.08 -4.46
N ALA A 57 -11.13 9.16 -4.93
CA ALA A 57 -10.74 7.96 -4.19
C ALA A 57 -10.00 8.31 -2.90
N LEU A 58 -8.99 9.19 -2.95
CA LEU A 58 -8.24 9.64 -1.78
C LEU A 58 -9.14 10.34 -0.76
N ARG A 59 -10.04 11.21 -1.21
CA ARG A 59 -10.98 11.89 -0.33
C ARG A 59 -11.94 10.92 0.36
N GLN A 60 -12.48 9.94 -0.37
CA GLN A 60 -13.39 8.94 0.18
C GLN A 60 -12.68 8.04 1.19
N VAL A 61 -11.49 7.57 0.88
CA VAL A 61 -10.69 6.74 1.76
C VAL A 61 -10.33 7.49 3.04
N LYS A 62 -9.84 8.73 2.92
CA LYS A 62 -9.52 9.57 4.09
C LYS A 62 -10.74 9.77 4.97
N HIS A 63 -11.91 10.05 4.38
CA HIS A 63 -13.16 10.22 5.11
C HIS A 63 -13.54 8.96 5.89
N THR A 64 -13.51 7.78 5.25
CA THR A 64 -13.80 6.51 5.91
C THR A 64 -12.80 6.19 7.04
N VAL A 65 -11.51 6.45 6.82
CA VAL A 65 -10.49 6.26 7.87
C VAL A 65 -10.74 7.19 9.04
N LEU A 66 -11.07 8.45 8.77
CA LEU A 66 -11.39 9.43 9.80
C LEU A 66 -12.64 9.03 10.62
N GLU A 67 -13.70 8.56 9.96
CA GLU A 67 -14.90 8.07 10.66
C GLU A 67 -14.54 6.92 11.63
N LEU A 68 -13.78 5.93 11.17
CA LEU A 68 -13.36 4.80 11.99
C LEU A 68 -12.50 5.20 13.19
N LEU A 69 -11.63 6.18 13.01
CA LEU A 69 -10.73 6.65 14.08
C LEU A 69 -11.40 7.59 15.07
N SER A 70 -12.39 8.37 14.63
CA SER A 70 -13.08 9.38 15.47
C SER A 70 -13.83 8.77 16.67
N GLU A 71 -14.15 7.49 16.61
CA GLU A 71 -14.75 6.76 17.73
C GLU A 71 -13.73 6.34 18.82
N ARG A 72 -12.41 6.39 18.51
CA ARG A 72 -11.35 5.80 19.31
C ARG A 72 -10.26 6.77 19.76
N MET A 73 -10.19 7.94 19.14
CA MET A 73 -9.20 8.97 19.48
C MET A 73 -9.81 10.36 19.31
N ASP A 74 -9.15 11.38 19.87
CA ASP A 74 -9.59 12.76 19.70
C ASP A 74 -9.53 13.20 18.23
N ALA A 75 -10.33 14.21 17.88
CA ALA A 75 -10.52 14.64 16.49
C ALA A 75 -9.22 15.09 15.81
N GLU A 76 -8.32 15.75 16.55
CA GLU A 76 -7.05 16.24 16.00
C GLU A 76 -6.13 15.05 15.66
N LYS A 77 -6.01 14.11 16.58
CA LYS A 77 -5.22 12.90 16.37
C LYS A 77 -5.78 12.03 15.25
N ALA A 78 -7.11 11.86 15.20
CA ALA A 78 -7.79 11.10 14.14
C ALA A 78 -7.50 11.70 12.76
N GLU A 79 -7.56 13.03 12.63
CA GLU A 79 -7.24 13.73 11.37
C GLU A 79 -5.79 13.57 10.95
N GLN A 80 -4.85 13.65 11.89
CA GLN A 80 -3.42 13.44 11.63
C GLN A 80 -3.15 12.01 11.14
N VAL A 81 -3.71 11.01 11.85
CA VAL A 81 -3.51 9.59 11.50
C VAL A 81 -4.19 9.26 10.18
N ALA A 82 -5.42 9.72 9.95
CA ALA A 82 -6.12 9.52 8.70
C ALA A 82 -5.33 10.11 7.51
N THR A 83 -4.81 11.31 7.68
CA THR A 83 -3.97 11.96 6.66
C THR A 83 -2.69 11.15 6.40
N THR A 84 -1.99 10.74 7.45
CA THR A 84 -0.73 9.97 7.33
C THR A 84 -0.95 8.65 6.61
N LEU A 85 -2.03 7.94 6.92
CA LEU A 85 -2.29 6.62 6.36
C LEU A 85 -2.85 6.63 4.93
N SER A 86 -3.55 7.71 4.50
CA SER A 86 -4.37 7.67 3.29
C SER A 86 -4.02 8.69 2.20
N THR A 87 -3.01 9.56 2.38
CA THR A 87 -2.69 10.61 1.40
C THR A 87 -1.42 10.34 0.58
N GLY A 88 -0.93 9.10 0.57
CA GLY A 88 0.26 8.72 -0.20
C GLY A 88 1.57 9.22 0.42
N VAL A 89 1.61 9.38 1.75
CA VAL A 89 2.85 9.57 2.51
C VAL A 89 3.71 8.32 2.43
N PHE A 90 3.07 7.15 2.48
CA PHE A 90 3.71 5.85 2.35
C PHE A 90 3.53 5.28 0.94
N THR A 91 4.43 4.40 0.52
CA THR A 91 4.21 3.53 -0.63
C THR A 91 3.27 2.40 -0.27
N HIS A 92 2.62 1.79 -1.26
CA HIS A 92 1.64 0.71 -1.04
C HIS A 92 2.19 -0.47 -0.22
N ASP A 93 3.45 -0.76 -0.36
CA ASP A 93 4.18 -1.86 0.30
C ASP A 93 4.93 -1.44 1.58
N TYR A 94 4.71 -0.21 2.07
CA TYR A 94 5.38 0.27 3.28
C TYR A 94 4.96 -0.56 4.51
N PRO A 95 5.91 -1.15 5.24
CA PRO A 95 5.62 -1.97 6.40
C PRO A 95 5.47 -1.09 7.65
N ILE A 96 4.24 -0.84 8.07
CA ILE A 96 3.98 -0.18 9.36
C ILE A 96 4.20 -1.21 10.46
N THR A 97 5.29 -1.05 11.20
CA THR A 97 5.68 -1.94 12.31
C THR A 97 4.76 -1.79 13.52
N VAL A 98 4.87 -2.71 14.49
CA VAL A 98 4.16 -2.64 15.77
C VAL A 98 4.42 -1.31 16.47
N ASP A 99 5.68 -0.86 16.49
CA ASP A 99 6.06 0.38 17.18
C ASP A 99 5.51 1.63 16.45
N GLU A 100 5.53 1.64 15.12
CA GLU A 100 4.93 2.72 14.33
C GLU A 100 3.41 2.76 14.51
N ALA A 101 2.74 1.60 14.51
CA ALA A 101 1.31 1.53 14.73
C ALA A 101 0.92 2.06 16.14
N ARG A 102 1.71 1.74 17.16
CA ARG A 102 1.56 2.30 18.51
C ARG A 102 1.81 3.81 18.55
N ALA A 103 2.84 4.28 17.86
CA ALA A 103 3.14 5.71 17.76
C ALA A 103 2.02 6.51 17.06
N LEU A 104 1.34 5.90 16.10
CA LEU A 104 0.13 6.45 15.50
C LEU A 104 -1.06 6.47 16.47
N GLY A 105 -0.97 5.81 17.61
CA GLY A 105 -2.04 5.73 18.61
C GLY A 105 -3.07 4.61 18.33
N LEU A 106 -2.71 3.63 17.51
CA LEU A 106 -3.58 2.48 17.28
C LEU A 106 -3.52 1.52 18.48
N PRO A 107 -4.63 0.82 18.82
CA PRO A 107 -4.72 -0.06 19.99
C PRO A 107 -4.04 -1.40 19.73
N VAL A 108 -2.71 -1.40 19.60
CA VAL A 108 -1.92 -2.57 19.25
C VAL A 108 -1.40 -3.32 20.47
N SER A 109 -1.74 -4.60 20.57
CA SER A 109 -1.21 -5.58 21.51
C SER A 109 -0.31 -6.60 20.78
N THR A 110 0.70 -7.11 21.47
CA THR A 110 1.54 -8.22 20.98
C THR A 110 1.26 -9.54 21.69
N GLU A 111 0.20 -9.58 22.50
CA GLU A 111 -0.20 -10.79 23.21
C GLU A 111 -0.94 -11.79 22.31
N MET A 112 -0.23 -12.32 21.32
CA MET A 112 -0.80 -13.28 20.38
C MET A 112 -1.10 -14.61 21.08
N PRO A 113 -2.35 -15.10 21.05
CA PRO A 113 -2.72 -16.38 21.62
C PRO A 113 -1.96 -17.53 20.94
N LYS A 114 -1.43 -18.46 21.73
CA LYS A 114 -0.68 -19.64 21.22
C LYS A 114 -1.50 -20.46 20.22
N THR A 115 -2.80 -20.55 20.42
CA THR A 115 -3.72 -21.26 19.54
C THR A 115 -3.71 -20.71 18.11
N ILE A 116 -3.44 -19.41 17.92
CA ILE A 116 -3.33 -18.80 16.59
C ILE A 116 -2.11 -19.38 15.85
N TYR A 117 -0.95 -19.51 16.54
CA TYR A 117 0.23 -20.14 15.94
C TYR A 117 0.00 -21.62 15.61
N GLU A 118 -0.72 -22.34 16.48
CA GLU A 118 -1.09 -23.74 16.24
C GLU A 118 -1.99 -23.89 15.00
N ILE A 119 -2.99 -23.02 14.86
CA ILE A 119 -3.85 -22.97 13.67
C ILE A 119 -3.04 -22.63 12.42
N MET A 120 -2.20 -21.63 12.47
CA MET A 120 -1.36 -21.21 11.33
C MET A 120 -0.40 -22.32 10.89
N ALA A 121 0.07 -23.18 11.80
CA ALA A 121 0.91 -24.31 11.46
C ALA A 121 0.17 -25.37 10.62
N LEU A 122 -1.16 -25.42 10.66
CA LEU A 122 -1.98 -26.31 9.82
C LEU A 122 -2.06 -25.83 8.35
N TYR A 123 -1.68 -24.57 8.09
CA TYR A 123 -1.64 -23.96 6.75
C TYR A 123 -0.19 -23.68 6.35
N PRO A 124 0.62 -24.72 6.08
CA PRO A 124 2.02 -24.51 5.74
C PRO A 124 2.11 -23.65 4.48
N GLN A 125 2.82 -22.53 4.60
CA GLN A 125 3.18 -21.73 3.45
C GLN A 125 4.04 -22.62 2.54
N THR A 126 3.56 -22.89 1.35
CA THR A 126 4.39 -23.54 0.34
C THR A 126 5.62 -22.68 0.15
N ALA A 127 6.78 -23.20 0.56
CA ALA A 127 8.05 -22.57 0.26
C ALA A 127 8.12 -22.43 -1.26
N GLN A 128 7.81 -21.25 -1.76
CA GLN A 128 8.02 -20.97 -3.18
C GLN A 128 9.54 -21.03 -3.37
N ARG A 129 10.03 -22.17 -3.89
CA ARG A 129 11.39 -22.32 -4.37
C ARG A 129 11.61 -21.52 -5.66
N ARG A 130 11.16 -20.28 -5.69
CA ARG A 130 11.57 -19.32 -6.70
C ARG A 130 12.81 -18.63 -6.18
N PRO A 131 13.92 -18.69 -6.89
CA PRO A 131 15.08 -17.88 -6.53
C PRO A 131 14.63 -16.41 -6.50
N SER A 132 15.12 -15.66 -5.53
CA SER A 132 14.84 -14.21 -5.39
C SER A 132 15.29 -13.39 -6.61
N VAL A 133 16.06 -14.00 -7.50
CA VAL A 133 16.48 -13.45 -8.78
C VAL A 133 16.28 -14.53 -9.84
N GLU A 134 15.41 -14.27 -10.80
CA GLU A 134 15.17 -15.13 -11.95
C GLU A 134 15.85 -14.49 -13.18
N TYR A 135 16.80 -15.21 -13.78
CA TYR A 135 17.41 -14.78 -15.02
C TYR A 135 16.49 -15.15 -16.19
N ILE A 136 15.89 -14.15 -16.82
CA ILE A 136 15.11 -14.33 -18.05
C ILE A 136 16.08 -14.18 -19.23
N PRO A 137 16.46 -15.26 -19.93
CA PRO A 137 17.34 -15.14 -21.08
C PRO A 137 16.64 -14.39 -22.21
N VAL A 138 17.13 -13.20 -22.51
CA VAL A 138 16.67 -12.46 -23.69
C VAL A 138 17.22 -13.16 -24.92
N PRO A 139 16.40 -13.61 -25.89
CA PRO A 139 16.90 -14.28 -27.10
C PRO A 139 17.81 -13.31 -27.87
N ARG A 140 19.08 -13.66 -27.99
CA ARG A 140 20.06 -12.89 -28.76
C ARG A 140 19.71 -13.04 -30.23
N ARG A 141 19.29 -11.97 -30.88
CA ARG A 141 19.08 -11.93 -32.33
C ARG A 141 20.48 -12.10 -32.99
N ILE A 142 20.73 -13.27 -33.56
CA ILE A 142 21.91 -13.47 -34.39
C ILE A 142 21.60 -12.76 -35.71
N GLU A 143 22.20 -11.60 -35.92
CA GLU A 143 22.23 -10.99 -37.25
C GLU A 143 23.08 -11.89 -38.18
N ARG A 144 22.43 -12.54 -39.12
CA ARG A 144 23.16 -13.21 -40.22
C ARG A 144 23.74 -12.12 -41.08
N SER A 145 25.08 -12.05 -41.09
CA SER A 145 25.79 -11.25 -42.07
C SER A 145 25.38 -11.70 -43.48
N PRO A 146 25.07 -10.78 -44.42
CA PRO A 146 24.84 -11.15 -45.80
C PRO A 146 26.11 -11.69 -46.35
N GLN A 147 26.10 -12.98 -46.78
CA GLN A 147 27.19 -13.55 -47.59
C GLN A 147 27.13 -12.84 -48.93
N GLY A 148 28.20 -12.11 -49.21
CA GLY A 148 28.45 -11.53 -50.53
C GLY A 148 28.58 -12.62 -51.59
N GLY A 149 27.83 -12.46 -52.66
CA GLY A 149 28.00 -13.10 -53.95
C GLY A 149 28.77 -12.18 -54.89
#